data_dec9629b6e1a263d7b884c70e122e302
#
_entry.id   dec9629b6e1a263d7b884c70e122e302
#
_cell.length_a   1.000
_cell.length_b   1.000
_cell.length_c   1.000
_cell.angle_alpha   90.00
_cell.angle_beta   90.00
_cell.angle_gamma   90.00
#
_symmetry.space_group_name_H-M   'P 1'
#
loop_
_entity.id
_entity.type
_entity.pdbx_description
1 polymer ?
#
loop_
_entity_poly.entity_id
_entity_poly.type
_entity_poly.pdbx_seq_one_letter_code
_entity_poly.pdbx_strand_id
1 'polypeptide(L)'
;TKAAELKKFVFGDPYLEQELDKSAKTSLIKKQAVFLSVCDKKSRAAVFCGTGLSLDDAWKNACAKTRSCISENAVRPVWLKADIVTKTTVISVEQLNGLIAGSLKNTFTHGVAFDTDFEAAILSEQISTRNFTDFKNHKFDERRLRNFFRNRGVLSYNALPEQVILFSCTAYFSDEDKKLYKLYPEADSYGRRVIRQLTKPFIQEIISTSADYLCNMLGENGKFIYGYKPIYNGTIASYNILRHSGALWTLMMNYHVTGRKELAASIDSAADFLIRSIKDKDGDTSYVVEQKSNEIKLGGNGIAIISLSTYREMMNSSRFDEIIRRLANGILTMRCEDRSFYHILDSETFERKEKYRTVYYDGEAAFALSKAYGITKDERYLTAACESVDYFIENGYQKYRDHWIGYAVNEITKYKPEERYFNFGLKNVNVNLSRIYNQNTTYHTYLELLMACFDLYQRLINNGIEASYLSQFNLKFFIETIYKRANHMLNGYMFPEIAMYMQTPEKYVGAFCVRHDDFRIRIDDIQHDVSAYYSFLMHFDELEEYRKQFSRPSDPEQSDKTQIIEDMLRVFGGSSEGK
;
A
#
# COMPACT_ATOMS: atom_id res chain seq x y z
N THR A 1 16.71 -25.23 16.97
CA THR A 1 15.29 -24.77 16.97
C THR A 1 15.18 -23.34 16.42
N LYS A 2 14.04 -22.96 15.80
CA LYS A 2 13.78 -21.60 15.28
C LYS A 2 14.08 -20.51 16.33
N ALA A 3 13.69 -20.71 17.58
CA ALA A 3 13.98 -19.77 18.67
C ALA A 3 15.49 -19.65 18.98
N ALA A 4 16.28 -20.72 18.83
CA ALA A 4 17.73 -20.66 19.03
C ALA A 4 18.43 -19.93 17.88
N GLU A 5 17.97 -20.12 16.63
CA GLU A 5 18.49 -19.42 15.46
C GLU A 5 18.15 -17.92 15.55
N LEU A 6 16.90 -17.57 15.90
CA LEU A 6 16.50 -16.20 16.14
C LEU A 6 17.29 -15.56 17.27
N LYS A 7 17.51 -16.27 18.40
CA LYS A 7 18.35 -15.77 19.51
C LYS A 7 19.75 -15.41 19.03
N LYS A 8 20.41 -16.33 18.29
CA LYS A 8 21.75 -16.08 17.77
C LYS A 8 21.80 -14.85 16.87
N PHE A 9 20.78 -14.64 16.04
CA PHE A 9 20.67 -13.49 15.16
C PHE A 9 20.49 -12.19 15.95
N VAL A 10 19.60 -12.17 16.95
CA VAL A 10 19.34 -11.03 17.84
C VAL A 10 20.59 -10.65 18.62
N PHE A 11 21.24 -11.62 19.27
CA PHE A 11 22.39 -11.37 20.12
C PHE A 11 23.68 -11.08 19.33
N GLY A 12 23.68 -11.30 18.03
CA GLY A 12 24.77 -10.94 17.13
C GLY A 12 24.61 -9.58 16.45
N ASP A 13 23.56 -8.82 16.75
CA ASP A 13 23.35 -7.49 16.14
C ASP A 13 24.09 -6.40 16.93
N PRO A 14 25.18 -5.79 16.39
CA PRO A 14 25.93 -4.74 17.07
C PRO A 14 25.11 -3.47 17.35
N TYR A 15 24.10 -3.21 16.52
CA TYR A 15 23.20 -2.08 16.74
C TYR A 15 22.37 -2.26 18.01
N LEU A 16 21.84 -3.47 18.22
CA LEU A 16 21.09 -3.77 19.45
C LEU A 16 21.96 -3.57 20.70
N GLU A 17 23.20 -4.04 20.67
CA GLU A 17 24.13 -3.87 21.78
C GLU A 17 24.34 -2.37 22.12
N GLN A 18 24.58 -1.54 21.11
CA GLN A 18 24.72 -0.09 21.30
C GLN A 18 23.46 0.57 21.89
N GLU A 19 22.27 0.18 21.44
CA GLU A 19 21.01 0.73 21.95
C GLU A 19 20.76 0.29 23.41
N LEU A 20 21.08 -0.95 23.76
CA LEU A 20 20.99 -1.43 25.14
C LEU A 20 21.97 -0.70 26.07
N ASP A 21 23.18 -0.45 25.65
CA ASP A 21 24.19 0.31 26.41
C ASP A 21 23.73 1.75 26.65
N LYS A 22 23.14 2.40 25.66
CA LYS A 22 22.54 3.74 25.83
C LYS A 22 21.38 3.70 26.81
N SER A 23 20.50 2.73 26.69
CA SER A 23 19.35 2.54 27.56
C SER A 23 19.78 2.32 29.02
N ALA A 24 20.76 1.48 29.26
CA ALA A 24 21.28 1.20 30.61
C ALA A 24 21.74 2.44 31.36
N LYS A 25 22.23 3.47 30.64
CA LYS A 25 22.68 4.75 31.19
C LYS A 25 21.54 5.72 31.49
N THR A 26 20.45 5.66 30.72
CA THR A 26 19.37 6.67 30.76
C THR A 26 18.07 6.17 31.36
N SER A 27 17.83 4.85 31.36
CA SER A 27 16.58 4.25 31.84
C SER A 27 16.48 4.24 33.37
N LEU A 28 15.31 4.60 33.89
CA LEU A 28 14.93 4.39 35.28
C LEU A 28 14.60 2.92 35.58
N ILE A 29 14.24 2.17 34.54
CA ILE A 29 13.90 0.74 34.60
C ILE A 29 15.17 -0.07 34.41
N LYS A 30 15.59 -0.83 35.42
CA LYS A 30 16.84 -1.62 35.39
C LYS A 30 16.67 -3.03 34.82
N LYS A 31 15.43 -3.52 34.70
CA LYS A 31 15.13 -4.81 34.09
C LYS A 31 15.15 -4.71 32.57
N GLN A 32 15.77 -5.70 31.94
CA GLN A 32 15.63 -5.96 30.50
C GLN A 32 14.29 -6.64 30.24
N ALA A 33 13.62 -6.32 29.13
CA ALA A 33 12.38 -6.95 28.75
C ALA A 33 12.43 -7.43 27.29
N VAL A 34 11.94 -8.65 27.06
CA VAL A 34 11.85 -9.31 25.75
C VAL A 34 10.44 -9.80 25.54
N PHE A 35 9.83 -9.41 24.44
CA PHE A 35 8.56 -9.97 24.01
C PHE A 35 8.80 -11.01 22.91
N LEU A 36 8.17 -12.17 23.04
CA LEU A 36 8.11 -13.20 22.00
C LEU A 36 6.67 -13.33 21.53
N SER A 37 6.46 -13.08 20.23
CA SER A 37 5.18 -13.28 19.54
C SER A 37 5.25 -14.56 18.73
N VAL A 38 4.33 -15.50 18.95
CA VAL A 38 4.25 -16.78 18.23
C VAL A 38 2.93 -16.89 17.49
N CYS A 39 2.97 -17.40 16.26
CA CYS A 39 1.81 -17.52 15.40
C CYS A 39 1.82 -18.85 14.64
N ASP A 40 0.65 -19.49 14.58
CA ASP A 40 0.42 -20.74 13.83
C ASP A 40 -0.15 -20.48 12.41
N LYS A 41 -0.20 -19.22 11.97
CA LYS A 41 -0.81 -18.70 10.75
C LYS A 41 -2.35 -18.67 10.76
N LYS A 42 -3.01 -19.44 11.63
CA LYS A 42 -4.48 -19.59 11.67
C LYS A 42 -5.14 -18.60 12.61
N SER A 43 -4.47 -18.33 13.73
CA SER A 43 -4.97 -17.44 14.77
C SER A 43 -3.97 -16.33 15.08
N ARG A 44 -4.51 -15.22 15.62
CA ARG A 44 -3.72 -14.06 16.00
C ARG A 44 -2.57 -14.45 16.93
N ALA A 45 -1.37 -13.90 16.71
CA ALA A 45 -0.20 -14.18 17.50
C ALA A 45 -0.43 -14.06 19.01
N ALA A 46 0.05 -15.04 19.75
CA ALA A 46 0.19 -14.97 21.18
C ALA A 46 1.51 -14.27 21.53
N VAL A 47 1.46 -13.32 22.46
CA VAL A 47 2.59 -12.47 22.86
C VAL A 47 2.93 -12.72 24.32
N PHE A 48 4.19 -13.00 24.63
CA PHE A 48 4.70 -13.29 25.97
C PHE A 48 5.86 -12.37 26.30
N CYS A 49 5.83 -11.75 27.48
CA CYS A 49 6.92 -10.93 27.97
C CYS A 49 7.73 -11.69 29.04
N GLY A 50 9.04 -11.69 28.87
CA GLY A 50 10.00 -12.12 29.89
C GLY A 50 10.86 -10.94 30.31
N THR A 51 11.12 -10.81 31.60
CA THR A 51 12.00 -9.79 32.18
C THR A 51 13.15 -10.44 32.94
N GLY A 52 14.28 -9.74 33.07
CA GLY A 52 15.47 -10.21 33.75
C GLY A 52 16.48 -9.09 34.00
N LEU A 53 17.51 -9.36 34.79
CA LEU A 53 18.61 -8.40 35.01
C LEU A 53 19.59 -8.36 33.81
N SER A 54 19.56 -9.40 32.99
CA SER A 54 20.28 -9.44 31.71
C SER A 54 19.35 -9.77 30.56
N LEU A 55 19.78 -9.48 29.32
CA LEU A 55 19.02 -9.84 28.11
C LEU A 55 18.84 -11.35 28.00
N ASP A 56 19.86 -12.14 28.43
CA ASP A 56 19.79 -13.61 28.41
C ASP A 56 18.73 -14.16 29.38
N ASP A 57 18.61 -13.59 30.58
CA ASP A 57 17.57 -13.96 31.54
C ASP A 57 16.16 -13.57 31.06
N ALA A 58 16.01 -12.35 30.53
CA ALA A 58 14.77 -11.91 29.95
C ALA A 58 14.32 -12.82 28.80
N TRP A 59 15.25 -13.20 27.91
CA TRP A 59 15.01 -14.16 26.84
C TRP A 59 14.59 -15.55 27.34
N LYS A 60 15.31 -16.11 28.31
CA LYS A 60 14.98 -17.42 28.92
C LYS A 60 13.57 -17.40 29.53
N ASN A 61 13.23 -16.32 30.26
CA ASN A 61 11.92 -16.16 30.90
C ASN A 61 10.80 -16.03 29.86
N ALA A 62 11.01 -15.25 28.77
CA ALA A 62 10.05 -15.17 27.67
C ALA A 62 9.87 -16.54 27.00
N CYS A 63 10.96 -17.29 26.76
CA CYS A 63 10.89 -18.64 26.20
C CYS A 63 10.15 -19.63 27.11
N ALA A 64 10.30 -19.54 28.42
CA ALA A 64 9.62 -20.42 29.36
C ALA A 64 8.10 -20.20 29.30
N LYS A 65 7.63 -18.95 29.38
CA LYS A 65 6.22 -18.58 29.24
C LYS A 65 5.65 -19.01 27.87
N THR A 66 6.40 -18.85 26.80
CA THR A 66 6.00 -19.26 25.44
C THR A 66 5.83 -20.77 25.33
N ARG A 67 6.75 -21.57 25.89
CA ARG A 67 6.71 -23.05 25.85
C ARG A 67 5.50 -23.59 26.62
N SER A 68 5.20 -23.05 27.79
CA SER A 68 4.00 -23.44 28.56
C SER A 68 2.74 -23.30 27.70
N CYS A 69 2.53 -22.14 27.10
CA CYS A 69 1.37 -21.91 26.24
C CYS A 69 1.34 -22.84 25.01
N ILE A 70 2.49 -23.10 24.35
CA ILE A 70 2.55 -24.01 23.20
C ILE A 70 2.16 -25.42 23.62
N SER A 71 2.63 -25.90 24.79
CA SER A 71 2.30 -27.22 25.31
C SER A 71 0.83 -27.36 25.68
N GLU A 72 0.29 -26.37 26.35
CA GLU A 72 -1.10 -26.37 26.84
C GLU A 72 -2.14 -26.27 25.72
N ASN A 73 -1.83 -25.50 24.65
CA ASN A 73 -2.77 -25.22 23.57
C ASN A 73 -2.47 -25.99 22.26
N ALA A 74 -1.50 -26.91 22.26
CA ALA A 74 -1.05 -27.66 21.07
C ALA A 74 -0.74 -26.77 19.85
N VAL A 75 -0.31 -25.53 20.07
CA VAL A 75 0.02 -24.58 19.01
C VAL A 75 1.34 -24.97 18.36
N ARG A 76 1.35 -25.13 17.03
CA ARG A 76 2.58 -25.30 16.26
C ARG A 76 3.05 -23.95 15.75
N PRO A 77 4.07 -23.31 16.37
CA PRO A 77 4.53 -22.00 15.93
C PRO A 77 5.20 -22.10 14.56
N VAL A 78 4.66 -21.34 13.60
CA VAL A 78 5.19 -21.21 12.25
C VAL A 78 5.96 -19.90 12.11
N TRP A 79 5.42 -18.81 12.62
CA TRP A 79 6.08 -17.49 12.65
C TRP A 79 6.47 -17.13 14.08
N LEU A 80 7.65 -16.54 14.21
CA LEU A 80 8.21 -16.11 15.51
C LEU A 80 8.78 -14.70 15.38
N LYS A 81 8.33 -13.78 16.25
CA LYS A 81 8.87 -12.42 16.35
C LYS A 81 9.44 -12.20 17.74
N ALA A 82 10.58 -11.52 17.82
CA ALA A 82 11.20 -11.07 19.07
C ALA A 82 11.31 -9.56 19.08
N ASP A 83 10.77 -8.91 20.11
CA ASP A 83 10.86 -7.49 20.35
C ASP A 83 11.69 -7.27 21.61
N ILE A 84 12.83 -6.59 21.47
CA ILE A 84 13.75 -6.28 22.57
C ILE A 84 13.52 -4.83 22.97
N VAL A 85 13.11 -4.58 24.21
CA VAL A 85 12.92 -3.23 24.71
C VAL A 85 14.27 -2.52 24.81
N THR A 86 14.42 -1.44 24.03
CA THR A 86 15.67 -0.67 23.94
C THR A 86 15.57 0.74 24.53
N LYS A 87 14.36 1.25 24.72
CA LYS A 87 14.13 2.57 25.32
C LYS A 87 12.87 2.55 26.16
N THR A 88 12.93 3.18 27.33
CA THR A 88 11.77 3.35 28.21
C THR A 88 11.69 4.79 28.69
N THR A 89 10.47 5.31 28.80
CA THR A 89 10.19 6.66 29.33
C THR A 89 8.92 6.60 30.17
N VAL A 90 8.97 7.08 31.40
CA VAL A 90 7.79 7.23 32.25
C VAL A 90 7.06 8.51 31.86
N ILE A 91 5.80 8.40 31.51
CA ILE A 91 4.93 9.51 31.11
C ILE A 91 3.59 9.45 31.84
N SER A 92 2.91 10.59 31.95
CA SER A 92 1.53 10.59 32.44
C SER A 92 0.57 10.04 31.38
N VAL A 93 -0.60 9.56 31.81
CA VAL A 93 -1.67 9.14 30.89
C VAL A 93 -2.14 10.30 30.01
N GLU A 94 -2.11 11.53 30.51
CA GLU A 94 -2.42 12.73 29.72
C GLU A 94 -1.43 12.92 28.56
N GLN A 95 -0.12 12.79 28.81
CA GLN A 95 0.89 12.82 27.76
C GLN A 95 0.72 11.70 26.76
N LEU A 96 0.40 10.47 27.22
CA LEU A 96 0.08 9.34 26.34
C LEU A 96 -1.11 9.64 25.44
N ASN A 97 -2.19 10.19 25.99
CA ASN A 97 -3.36 10.58 25.21
C ASN A 97 -3.02 11.67 24.16
N GLY A 98 -2.14 12.61 24.51
CA GLY A 98 -1.61 13.59 23.55
C GLY A 98 -0.85 12.96 22.39
N LEU A 99 -0.03 11.94 22.66
CA LEU A 99 0.68 11.20 21.61
C LEU A 99 -0.29 10.42 20.69
N ILE A 100 -1.33 9.83 21.26
CA ILE A 100 -2.38 9.15 20.48
C ILE A 100 -3.13 10.16 19.59
N ALA A 101 -3.46 11.33 20.13
CA ALA A 101 -4.13 12.39 19.38
C ALA A 101 -3.30 12.92 18.20
N GLY A 102 -1.98 12.99 18.37
CA GLY A 102 -1.04 13.43 17.33
C GLY A 102 -0.72 12.36 16.28
N SER A 103 -1.14 11.11 16.48
CA SER A 103 -0.84 10.00 15.58
C SER A 103 -2.01 9.71 14.65
N LEU A 104 -1.73 9.25 13.43
CA LEU A 104 -2.75 8.62 12.60
C LEU A 104 -3.20 7.31 13.24
N LYS A 105 -4.45 6.93 13.02
CA LYS A 105 -4.98 5.65 13.50
C LYS A 105 -4.09 4.49 13.04
N ASN A 106 -3.79 3.57 13.95
CA ASN A 106 -2.95 2.38 13.70
C ASN A 106 -1.50 2.65 13.28
N THR A 107 -0.99 3.86 13.52
CA THR A 107 0.42 4.21 13.26
C THR A 107 1.21 4.53 14.53
N PHE A 108 0.63 4.30 15.70
CA PHE A 108 1.33 4.45 16.97
C PHE A 108 2.41 3.37 17.10
N THR A 109 3.66 3.78 17.31
CA THR A 109 4.85 2.89 17.17
C THR A 109 5.44 2.42 18.51
N HIS A 110 4.90 2.90 19.63
CA HIS A 110 5.41 2.55 20.95
C HIS A 110 4.55 1.47 21.62
N GLY A 111 5.19 0.62 22.41
CA GLY A 111 4.50 -0.23 23.37
C GLY A 111 4.22 0.54 24.67
N VAL A 112 3.30 0.03 25.48
CA VAL A 112 2.93 0.61 26.76
C VAL A 112 2.95 -0.46 27.83
N ALA A 113 3.68 -0.23 28.93
CA ALA A 113 3.61 -1.04 30.14
C ALA A 113 2.97 -0.24 31.28
N PHE A 114 2.09 -0.91 32.01
CA PHE A 114 1.30 -0.34 33.10
C PHE A 114 1.93 -0.68 34.47
N ASP A 115 3.00 -1.43 34.49
CA ASP A 115 3.82 -1.76 35.65
C ASP A 115 5.30 -1.87 35.27
N THR A 116 6.18 -1.83 36.28
CA THR A 116 7.64 -1.89 36.10
C THR A 116 8.19 -3.26 35.78
N ASP A 117 7.39 -4.30 35.95
CA ASP A 117 7.74 -5.68 35.69
C ASP A 117 7.32 -6.17 34.31
N PHE A 118 6.63 -5.31 33.53
CA PHE A 118 6.09 -5.62 32.20
C PHE A 118 5.09 -6.79 32.20
N GLU A 119 4.45 -7.09 33.34
CA GLU A 119 3.38 -8.10 33.39
C GLU A 119 2.13 -7.62 32.66
N ALA A 120 1.70 -6.39 32.96
CA ALA A 120 0.67 -5.69 32.23
C ALA A 120 1.31 -4.78 31.16
N ALA A 121 1.77 -5.36 30.06
CA ALA A 121 2.37 -4.62 28.95
C ALA A 121 1.83 -5.09 27.60
N ILE A 122 1.76 -4.16 26.64
CA ILE A 122 1.26 -4.39 25.29
C ILE A 122 2.19 -3.77 24.26
N LEU A 123 2.45 -4.51 23.17
CA LEU A 123 3.16 -4.01 22.00
C LEU A 123 2.30 -3.04 21.19
N SER A 124 2.93 -2.17 20.41
CA SER A 124 2.24 -1.25 19.50
C SER A 124 1.32 -1.97 18.51
N GLU A 125 1.74 -3.15 18.01
CA GLU A 125 0.92 -3.98 17.13
C GLU A 125 -0.37 -4.46 17.81
N GLN A 126 -0.30 -4.78 19.11
CA GLN A 126 -1.49 -5.13 19.88
C GLN A 126 -2.39 -3.93 20.11
N ILE A 127 -1.81 -2.73 20.33
CA ILE A 127 -2.60 -1.49 20.45
C ILE A 127 -3.42 -1.28 19.18
N SER A 128 -2.77 -1.36 18.02
CA SER A 128 -3.40 -1.13 16.73
C SER A 128 -4.42 -2.20 16.35
N THR A 129 -4.05 -3.50 16.47
CA THR A 129 -4.86 -4.60 15.94
C THR A 129 -5.95 -5.10 16.89
N ARG A 130 -5.91 -4.69 18.16
CA ARG A 130 -6.96 -5.01 19.14
C ARG A 130 -7.84 -3.81 19.49
N ASN A 131 -7.60 -2.66 18.83
CA ASN A 131 -8.34 -1.42 19.07
C ASN A 131 -8.38 -1.02 20.55
N PHE A 132 -7.21 -0.99 21.18
CA PHE A 132 -7.10 -0.49 22.54
C PHE A 132 -7.21 1.02 22.66
N THR A 133 -7.25 1.73 21.54
CA THR A 133 -7.40 3.18 21.49
C THR A 133 -8.78 3.57 20.98
N ASP A 134 -9.42 4.49 21.69
CA ASP A 134 -10.58 5.22 21.22
C ASP A 134 -10.10 6.49 20.50
N PHE A 135 -9.94 6.40 19.18
CA PHE A 135 -9.44 7.52 18.37
C PHE A 135 -10.40 8.72 18.33
N LYS A 136 -11.68 8.52 18.59
CA LYS A 136 -12.66 9.62 18.63
C LYS A 136 -12.45 10.51 19.86
N ASN A 137 -12.11 9.88 21.00
CA ASN A 137 -11.89 10.55 22.26
C ASN A 137 -10.39 10.66 22.62
N HIS A 138 -9.50 10.24 21.72
CA HIS A 138 -8.03 10.31 21.88
C HIS A 138 -7.52 9.70 23.20
N LYS A 139 -8.01 8.51 23.56
CA LYS A 139 -7.64 7.82 24.79
C LYS A 139 -7.64 6.31 24.67
N PHE A 140 -7.07 5.62 25.65
CA PHE A 140 -7.18 4.17 25.75
C PHE A 140 -8.60 3.74 26.13
N ASP A 141 -9.04 2.59 25.58
CA ASP A 141 -10.27 1.90 26.00
C ASP A 141 -9.95 1.02 27.21
N GLU A 142 -10.14 1.58 28.40
CA GLU A 142 -9.86 0.89 29.66
C GLU A 142 -10.64 -0.42 29.84
N ARG A 143 -11.87 -0.48 29.34
CA ARG A 143 -12.71 -1.68 29.40
C ARG A 143 -12.10 -2.81 28.58
N ARG A 144 -11.62 -2.52 27.37
CA ARG A 144 -10.96 -3.51 26.50
C ARG A 144 -9.64 -3.96 27.11
N LEU A 145 -8.83 -3.05 27.63
CA LEU A 145 -7.56 -3.37 28.29
C LEU A 145 -7.78 -4.27 29.52
N ARG A 146 -8.73 -3.93 30.40
CA ARG A 146 -9.05 -4.71 31.59
C ARG A 146 -9.49 -6.13 31.21
N ASN A 147 -10.36 -6.29 30.23
CA ASN A 147 -10.77 -7.59 29.74
C ASN A 147 -9.61 -8.38 29.13
N PHE A 148 -8.74 -7.72 28.40
CA PHE A 148 -7.58 -8.35 27.78
C PHE A 148 -6.61 -8.90 28.83
N PHE A 149 -6.25 -8.11 29.82
CA PHE A 149 -5.33 -8.55 30.87
C PHE A 149 -5.95 -9.63 31.77
N ARG A 150 -7.22 -9.49 32.14
CA ARG A 150 -7.93 -10.52 32.92
C ARG A 150 -7.98 -11.87 32.19
N ASN A 151 -8.25 -11.88 30.90
CA ASN A 151 -8.29 -13.11 30.11
C ASN A 151 -6.90 -13.76 29.94
N ARG A 152 -5.84 -13.06 30.31
CA ARG A 152 -4.44 -13.56 30.34
C ARG A 152 -3.94 -13.88 31.74
N GLY A 153 -4.81 -13.83 32.74
CA GLY A 153 -4.45 -14.09 34.12
C GLY A 153 -3.66 -12.96 34.81
N VAL A 154 -3.53 -11.78 34.17
CA VAL A 154 -2.89 -10.61 34.77
C VAL A 154 -3.93 -9.90 35.64
N LEU A 155 -4.03 -10.33 36.90
CA LEU A 155 -5.02 -9.84 37.85
C LEU A 155 -4.62 -8.53 38.53
N SER A 156 -3.35 -8.13 38.42
CA SER A 156 -2.81 -6.88 38.99
C SER A 156 -3.31 -5.63 38.23
N TYR A 157 -3.79 -5.76 36.99
CA TYR A 157 -4.30 -4.64 36.20
C TYR A 157 -5.82 -4.44 36.46
N ASN A 158 -6.16 -3.44 37.25
CA ASN A 158 -7.56 -3.11 37.58
C ASN A 158 -8.08 -1.82 36.94
N ALA A 159 -7.20 -0.84 36.75
CA ALA A 159 -7.48 0.47 36.13
C ALA A 159 -6.22 1.04 35.47
N LEU A 160 -6.42 2.07 34.66
CA LEU A 160 -5.32 2.82 34.08
C LEU A 160 -4.58 3.59 35.19
N PRO A 161 -3.26 3.38 35.38
CA PRO A 161 -2.50 4.12 36.40
C PRO A 161 -2.30 5.57 35.97
N GLU A 162 -1.93 6.46 36.88
CA GLU A 162 -1.62 7.86 36.58
C GLU A 162 -0.41 8.02 35.67
N GLN A 163 0.56 7.12 35.76
CA GLN A 163 1.76 7.07 34.94
C GLN A 163 1.89 5.70 34.29
N VAL A 164 2.45 5.70 33.09
CA VAL A 164 2.74 4.50 32.29
C VAL A 164 4.17 4.54 31.78
N ILE A 165 4.68 3.39 31.42
CA ILE A 165 5.99 3.27 30.78
C ILE A 165 5.75 3.15 29.28
N LEU A 166 6.12 4.18 28.53
CA LEU A 166 6.22 4.13 27.08
C LEU A 166 7.53 3.45 26.71
N PHE A 167 7.51 2.48 25.80
CA PHE A 167 8.74 1.80 25.39
C PHE A 167 8.84 1.61 23.88
N SER A 168 10.07 1.60 23.38
CA SER A 168 10.41 1.26 21.99
C SER A 168 11.22 -0.04 21.96
N CYS A 169 11.06 -0.79 20.86
CA CYS A 169 11.73 -2.07 20.67
C CYS A 169 12.58 -2.06 19.40
N THR A 170 13.71 -2.78 19.45
CA THR A 170 14.33 -3.34 18.26
C THR A 170 13.76 -4.73 18.03
N ALA A 171 13.25 -4.99 16.84
CA ALA A 171 12.47 -6.19 16.57
C ALA A 171 13.05 -7.04 15.44
N TYR A 172 12.83 -8.36 15.55
CA TYR A 172 13.34 -9.38 14.64
C TYR A 172 12.27 -10.43 14.38
N PHE A 173 12.27 -10.98 13.18
CA PHE A 173 11.25 -11.94 12.73
C PHE A 173 11.89 -13.16 12.08
N SER A 174 11.30 -14.34 12.30
CA SER A 174 11.62 -15.59 11.62
C SER A 174 10.36 -16.15 10.97
N ASP A 175 10.41 -16.33 9.63
CA ASP A 175 9.30 -16.88 8.84
C ASP A 175 9.22 -18.42 8.89
N GLU A 176 8.34 -19.02 8.08
CA GLU A 176 8.18 -20.47 7.96
C GLU A 176 9.45 -21.19 7.50
N ASP A 177 10.20 -20.59 6.59
CA ASP A 177 11.46 -21.12 6.03
C ASP A 177 12.66 -20.85 6.92
N LYS A 178 12.46 -20.27 8.11
CA LYS A 178 13.48 -19.85 9.07
C LYS A 178 14.37 -18.72 8.56
N LYS A 179 13.98 -17.99 7.54
CA LYS A 179 14.65 -16.76 7.16
C LYS A 179 14.49 -15.73 8.28
N LEU A 180 15.55 -14.99 8.53
CA LEU A 180 15.64 -14.04 9.63
C LEU A 180 15.66 -12.62 9.10
N TYR A 181 14.85 -11.77 9.69
CA TYR A 181 14.67 -10.38 9.28
C TYR A 181 14.80 -9.44 10.48
N LYS A 182 15.53 -8.36 10.30
CA LYS A 182 15.45 -7.19 11.18
C LYS A 182 14.26 -6.36 10.73
N LEU A 183 13.52 -5.79 11.68
CA LEU A 183 12.35 -4.96 11.39
C LEU A 183 12.67 -3.48 11.62
N TYR A 184 11.96 -2.61 10.92
CA TYR A 184 12.06 -1.16 11.14
C TYR A 184 11.54 -0.80 12.54
N PRO A 185 12.34 -0.08 13.36
CA PRO A 185 11.98 0.21 14.75
C PRO A 185 11.08 1.43 14.90
N GLU A 186 11.00 2.29 13.90
CA GLU A 186 10.33 3.60 14.01
C GLU A 186 9.72 4.08 12.69
N ALA A 187 8.98 5.18 12.76
CA ALA A 187 8.36 5.90 11.65
C ALA A 187 7.31 5.08 10.88
N ASP A 188 7.00 5.52 9.67
CA ASP A 188 5.94 4.96 8.83
C ASP A 188 6.17 3.49 8.45
N SER A 189 7.43 3.04 8.47
CA SER A 189 7.85 1.67 8.14
C SER A 189 7.87 0.74 9.36
N TYR A 190 7.47 1.20 10.54
CA TYR A 190 7.50 0.44 11.78
C TYR A 190 6.90 -0.96 11.65
N GLY A 191 7.63 -1.94 12.17
CA GLY A 191 7.19 -3.32 12.31
C GLY A 191 7.32 -4.19 11.06
N ARG A 192 7.65 -3.63 9.88
CA ARG A 192 7.94 -4.44 8.69
C ARG A 192 9.43 -4.73 8.54
N ARG A 193 9.77 -5.79 7.81
CA ARG A 193 11.16 -6.14 7.49
C ARG A 193 11.91 -5.03 6.79
N VAL A 194 13.20 -4.88 7.12
CA VAL A 194 14.10 -3.94 6.47
C VAL A 194 14.40 -4.44 5.04
N ILE A 195 14.04 -3.63 4.05
CA ILE A 195 14.34 -3.86 2.64
C ILE A 195 15.24 -2.74 2.18
N ARG A 196 16.52 -3.04 2.03
CA ARG A 196 17.55 -2.07 1.64
C ARG A 196 17.48 -1.70 0.16
N GLN A 197 17.14 -2.68 -0.67
CA GLN A 197 17.08 -2.50 -2.12
C GLN A 197 15.90 -3.29 -2.70
N LEU A 198 15.14 -2.63 -3.55
CA LEU A 198 14.15 -3.29 -4.40
C LEU A 198 14.88 -4.00 -5.53
N THR A 199 14.56 -5.27 -5.74
CA THR A 199 15.12 -6.08 -6.83
C THR A 199 14.01 -6.59 -7.74
N LYS A 200 14.32 -6.87 -9.01
CA LYS A 200 13.33 -7.44 -9.95
C LYS A 200 12.63 -8.68 -9.39
N PRO A 201 13.35 -9.71 -8.85
CA PRO A 201 12.69 -10.89 -8.29
C PRO A 201 11.76 -10.56 -7.12
N PHE A 202 12.14 -9.63 -6.24
CA PHE A 202 11.31 -9.22 -5.11
C PHE A 202 10.03 -8.52 -5.57
N ILE A 203 10.12 -7.63 -6.57
CA ILE A 203 8.94 -6.95 -7.13
C ILE A 203 8.02 -7.96 -7.84
N GLN A 204 8.59 -8.91 -8.59
CA GLN A 204 7.83 -9.99 -9.22
C GLN A 204 7.10 -10.85 -8.18
N GLU A 205 7.76 -11.17 -7.06
CA GLU A 205 7.15 -11.89 -5.93
C GLU A 205 5.95 -11.14 -5.36
N ILE A 206 6.09 -9.83 -5.10
CA ILE A 206 4.98 -8.99 -4.60
C ILE A 206 3.82 -8.98 -5.58
N ILE A 207 4.06 -8.77 -6.87
CA ILE A 207 3.03 -8.78 -7.91
C ILE A 207 2.34 -10.16 -7.95
N SER A 208 3.11 -11.25 -7.94
CA SER A 208 2.56 -12.61 -7.99
C SER A 208 1.72 -12.95 -6.77
N THR A 209 2.19 -12.67 -5.57
CA THR A 209 1.46 -12.98 -4.34
C THR A 209 0.18 -12.14 -4.19
N SER A 210 0.20 -10.90 -4.67
CA SER A 210 -1.00 -10.05 -4.68
C SER A 210 -2.06 -10.54 -5.68
N ALA A 211 -1.64 -11.12 -6.81
CA ALA A 211 -2.60 -11.75 -7.72
C ALA A 211 -3.19 -13.04 -7.15
N ASP A 212 -2.39 -13.86 -6.47
CA ASP A 212 -2.90 -15.03 -5.77
C ASP A 212 -3.94 -14.63 -4.72
N TYR A 213 -3.68 -13.52 -4.01
CA TYR A 213 -4.64 -12.97 -3.08
C TYR A 213 -5.94 -12.55 -3.78
N LEU A 214 -5.88 -11.86 -4.93
CA LEU A 214 -7.06 -11.49 -5.72
C LEU A 214 -7.80 -12.71 -6.26
N CYS A 215 -7.10 -13.75 -6.73
CA CYS A 215 -7.73 -15.00 -7.15
C CYS A 215 -8.49 -15.67 -6.01
N ASN A 216 -7.96 -15.65 -4.78
CA ASN A 216 -8.64 -16.15 -3.59
C ASN A 216 -9.87 -15.30 -3.18
N MET A 217 -9.97 -14.07 -3.67
CA MET A 217 -11.16 -13.22 -3.49
C MET A 217 -12.20 -13.41 -4.60
N LEU A 218 -11.90 -14.14 -5.67
CA LEU A 218 -12.80 -14.36 -6.79
C LEU A 218 -13.79 -15.48 -6.46
N GLY A 219 -15.08 -15.19 -6.53
CA GLY A 219 -16.14 -16.18 -6.38
C GLY A 219 -16.39 -16.97 -7.67
N GLU A 220 -17.08 -18.10 -7.56
CA GLU A 220 -17.39 -19.00 -8.68
C GLU A 220 -18.11 -18.31 -9.85
N ASN A 221 -18.89 -17.27 -9.56
CA ASN A 221 -19.60 -16.47 -10.57
C ASN A 221 -18.75 -15.35 -11.19
N GLY A 222 -17.47 -15.28 -10.91
CA GLY A 222 -16.55 -14.25 -11.39
C GLY A 222 -16.63 -12.91 -10.64
N LYS A 223 -17.42 -12.83 -9.57
CA LYS A 223 -17.51 -11.63 -8.73
C LYS A 223 -16.48 -11.69 -7.61
N PHE A 224 -15.70 -10.64 -7.44
CA PHE A 224 -14.77 -10.56 -6.30
C PHE A 224 -15.49 -10.33 -4.97
N ILE A 225 -14.93 -10.84 -3.89
CA ILE A 225 -15.19 -10.30 -2.56
C ILE A 225 -14.58 -8.89 -2.55
N TYR A 226 -15.39 -7.87 -2.22
CA TYR A 226 -14.98 -6.47 -2.38
C TYR A 226 -13.81 -6.06 -1.50
N GLY A 227 -13.72 -6.62 -0.29
CA GLY A 227 -12.63 -6.35 0.62
C GLY A 227 -12.85 -6.90 2.02
N TYR A 228 -11.84 -6.68 2.85
CA TYR A 228 -11.81 -7.15 4.24
C TYR A 228 -11.37 -6.06 5.21
N LYS A 229 -11.76 -6.24 6.48
CA LYS A 229 -11.16 -5.59 7.65
C LYS A 229 -10.45 -6.65 8.49
N PRO A 230 -9.14 -6.84 8.31
CA PRO A 230 -8.36 -7.96 8.87
C PRO A 230 -8.39 -8.07 10.39
N ILE A 231 -8.41 -6.93 11.07
CA ILE A 231 -8.43 -6.92 12.54
C ILE A 231 -9.70 -7.54 13.16
N TYR A 232 -10.79 -7.62 12.37
CA TYR A 232 -12.07 -8.20 12.77
C TYR A 232 -12.43 -9.47 12.00
N ASN A 233 -11.65 -9.85 11.00
CA ASN A 233 -11.99 -10.86 9.99
C ASN A 233 -13.34 -10.58 9.29
N GLY A 234 -13.71 -9.30 9.19
CA GLY A 234 -14.98 -8.87 8.59
C GLY A 234 -14.83 -8.63 7.08
N THR A 235 -15.87 -9.02 6.31
CA THR A 235 -16.00 -8.64 4.91
C THR A 235 -16.61 -7.25 4.76
N ILE A 236 -16.28 -6.56 3.68
CA ILE A 236 -16.87 -5.27 3.32
C ILE A 236 -18.07 -5.54 2.40
N ALA A 237 -19.27 -5.21 2.87
CA ALA A 237 -20.54 -5.53 2.19
C ALA A 237 -20.87 -4.65 0.96
N SER A 238 -20.07 -3.64 0.65
CA SER A 238 -20.27 -2.84 -0.56
C SER A 238 -19.69 -3.52 -1.80
N TYR A 239 -20.10 -3.06 -2.96
CA TYR A 239 -19.53 -3.45 -4.25
C TYR A 239 -19.51 -2.28 -5.20
N ASN A 240 -18.56 -2.26 -6.12
CA ASN A 240 -18.42 -1.25 -7.14
C ASN A 240 -17.80 -1.87 -8.39
N ILE A 241 -18.49 -1.78 -9.52
CA ILE A 241 -18.07 -2.39 -10.79
C ILE A 241 -16.81 -1.73 -11.37
N LEU A 242 -16.57 -0.45 -11.10
CA LEU A 242 -15.32 0.23 -11.45
C LEU A 242 -14.12 -0.49 -10.83
N ARG A 243 -14.19 -0.79 -9.53
CA ARG A 243 -13.10 -1.48 -8.82
C ARG A 243 -12.94 -2.94 -9.22
N HIS A 244 -14.06 -3.58 -9.59
CA HIS A 244 -14.02 -4.90 -10.22
C HIS A 244 -13.17 -4.89 -11.50
N SER A 245 -13.42 -3.93 -12.37
CA SER A 245 -12.65 -3.75 -13.62
C SER A 245 -11.17 -3.51 -13.35
N GLY A 246 -10.85 -2.70 -12.32
CA GLY A 246 -9.46 -2.49 -11.88
C GLY A 246 -8.79 -3.76 -11.38
N ALA A 247 -9.50 -4.60 -10.61
CA ALA A 247 -8.97 -5.89 -10.14
C ALA A 247 -8.73 -6.86 -11.32
N LEU A 248 -9.62 -6.90 -12.30
CA LEU A 248 -9.42 -7.64 -13.54
C LEU A 248 -8.17 -7.17 -14.28
N TRP A 249 -7.97 -5.86 -14.40
CA TRP A 249 -6.76 -5.28 -14.99
C TRP A 249 -5.49 -5.75 -14.29
N THR A 250 -5.52 -5.81 -12.95
CA THR A 250 -4.40 -6.30 -12.13
C THR A 250 -4.06 -7.77 -12.41
N LEU A 251 -5.04 -8.64 -12.54
CA LEU A 251 -4.81 -10.06 -12.86
C LEU A 251 -4.10 -10.23 -14.21
N MET A 252 -4.43 -9.39 -15.19
CA MET A 252 -3.78 -9.43 -16.51
C MET A 252 -2.34 -8.92 -16.47
N MET A 253 -2.04 -7.87 -15.70
CA MET A 253 -0.65 -7.44 -15.46
C MET A 253 0.18 -8.56 -14.84
N ASN A 254 -0.39 -9.27 -13.87
CA ASN A 254 0.29 -10.41 -13.26
C ASN A 254 0.50 -11.56 -14.24
N TYR A 255 -0.51 -11.88 -15.05
CA TYR A 255 -0.38 -12.87 -16.13
C TYR A 255 0.80 -12.53 -17.06
N HIS A 256 0.92 -11.25 -17.44
CA HIS A 256 2.02 -10.78 -18.29
C HIS A 256 3.40 -10.92 -17.61
N VAL A 257 3.52 -10.58 -16.33
CA VAL A 257 4.78 -10.64 -15.57
C VAL A 257 5.22 -12.08 -15.33
N THR A 258 4.29 -12.96 -15.00
CA THR A 258 4.61 -14.31 -14.51
C THR A 258 4.49 -15.40 -15.56
N GLY A 259 3.74 -15.16 -16.64
CA GLY A 259 3.40 -16.17 -17.65
C GLY A 259 2.52 -17.32 -17.12
N ARG A 260 1.91 -17.16 -15.94
CA ARG A 260 1.13 -18.19 -15.22
C ARG A 260 -0.20 -18.43 -15.92
N LYS A 261 -0.25 -19.49 -16.73
CA LYS A 261 -1.43 -19.85 -17.54
C LYS A 261 -2.68 -20.17 -16.70
N GLU A 262 -2.52 -20.60 -15.47
CA GLU A 262 -3.62 -20.86 -14.54
C GLU A 262 -4.43 -19.61 -14.18
N LEU A 263 -3.86 -18.41 -14.34
CA LEU A 263 -4.58 -17.15 -14.12
C LEU A 263 -5.64 -16.89 -15.22
N ALA A 264 -5.51 -17.49 -16.39
CA ALA A 264 -6.42 -17.25 -17.52
C ALA A 264 -7.89 -17.53 -17.17
N ALA A 265 -8.17 -18.62 -16.47
CA ALA A 265 -9.54 -18.97 -16.07
C ALA A 265 -10.14 -17.93 -15.11
N SER A 266 -9.35 -17.40 -14.18
CA SER A 266 -9.78 -16.32 -13.26
C SER A 266 -10.02 -15.01 -14.00
N ILE A 267 -9.14 -14.68 -14.96
CA ILE A 267 -9.28 -13.50 -15.83
C ILE A 267 -10.57 -13.59 -16.64
N ASP A 268 -10.82 -14.72 -17.29
CA ASP A 268 -12.02 -14.94 -18.09
C ASP A 268 -13.30 -14.86 -17.23
N SER A 269 -13.30 -15.49 -16.06
CA SER A 269 -14.43 -15.46 -15.14
C SER A 269 -14.76 -14.04 -14.67
N ALA A 270 -13.73 -13.26 -14.31
CA ALA A 270 -13.91 -11.87 -13.92
C ALA A 270 -14.35 -10.98 -15.09
N ALA A 271 -13.80 -11.20 -16.29
CA ALA A 271 -14.24 -10.50 -17.50
C ALA A 271 -15.71 -10.81 -17.83
N ASP A 272 -16.14 -12.05 -17.75
CA ASP A 272 -17.53 -12.45 -17.97
C ASP A 272 -18.50 -11.80 -16.95
N PHE A 273 -18.06 -11.64 -15.70
CA PHE A 273 -18.85 -10.89 -14.72
C PHE A 273 -18.99 -9.42 -15.10
N LEU A 274 -17.92 -8.77 -15.56
CA LEU A 274 -17.97 -7.40 -16.06
C LEU A 274 -18.94 -7.26 -17.24
N ILE A 275 -18.87 -8.17 -18.22
CA ILE A 275 -19.73 -8.17 -19.40
C ILE A 275 -21.22 -8.25 -19.01
N ARG A 276 -21.59 -9.06 -18.02
CA ARG A 276 -22.96 -9.12 -17.50
C ARG A 276 -23.47 -7.83 -16.85
N SER A 277 -22.58 -6.92 -16.52
CA SER A 277 -22.92 -5.60 -15.97
C SER A 277 -23.10 -4.52 -17.05
N ILE A 278 -22.99 -4.88 -18.33
CA ILE A 278 -23.13 -3.96 -19.46
C ILE A 278 -24.58 -3.98 -19.95
N LYS A 279 -25.14 -2.78 -20.12
CA LYS A 279 -26.47 -2.54 -20.70
C LYS A 279 -26.31 -1.90 -22.07
N ASP A 280 -26.92 -2.51 -23.05
CA ASP A 280 -27.02 -1.95 -24.39
C ASP A 280 -28.13 -0.88 -24.45
N LYS A 281 -27.87 0.20 -25.19
CA LYS A 281 -28.85 1.27 -25.39
C LYS A 281 -29.57 1.17 -26.74
N ASP A 282 -28.81 0.99 -27.81
CA ASP A 282 -29.33 1.12 -29.18
C ASP A 282 -28.57 0.24 -30.21
N GLY A 283 -27.82 -0.74 -29.77
CA GLY A 283 -26.99 -1.62 -30.61
C GLY A 283 -25.61 -1.04 -30.96
N ASP A 284 -25.42 0.26 -30.88
CA ASP A 284 -24.17 0.98 -31.16
C ASP A 284 -23.53 1.59 -29.91
N THR A 285 -24.31 1.82 -28.87
CA THR A 285 -23.94 2.47 -27.61
C THR A 285 -24.26 1.56 -26.43
N SER A 286 -23.29 1.33 -25.56
CA SER A 286 -23.47 0.53 -24.34
C SER A 286 -22.82 1.21 -23.14
N TYR A 287 -23.26 0.82 -21.95
CA TYR A 287 -22.74 1.34 -20.69
C TYR A 287 -22.58 0.26 -19.64
N VAL A 288 -21.58 0.40 -18.81
CA VAL A 288 -21.45 -0.34 -17.55
C VAL A 288 -22.38 0.26 -16.51
N VAL A 289 -23.23 -0.56 -15.92
CA VAL A 289 -24.22 -0.17 -14.92
C VAL A 289 -23.78 -0.58 -13.53
N GLU A 290 -23.81 0.36 -12.60
CA GLU A 290 -23.69 0.08 -11.17
C GLU A 290 -25.04 -0.39 -10.63
N GLN A 291 -25.23 -1.71 -10.57
CA GLN A 291 -26.52 -2.35 -10.26
C GLN A 291 -27.16 -1.87 -8.95
N LYS A 292 -26.34 -1.60 -7.91
CA LYS A 292 -26.86 -1.22 -6.59
C LYS A 292 -27.51 0.16 -6.56
N SER A 293 -26.99 1.10 -7.37
CA SER A 293 -27.49 2.50 -7.44
C SER A 293 -28.32 2.78 -8.69
N ASN A 294 -28.44 1.82 -9.62
CA ASN A 294 -29.04 2.00 -10.94
C ASN A 294 -28.45 3.20 -11.68
N GLU A 295 -27.12 3.35 -11.62
CA GLU A 295 -26.40 4.46 -12.22
C GLU A 295 -25.36 3.98 -13.23
N ILE A 296 -25.20 4.77 -14.28
CA ILE A 296 -24.07 4.71 -15.20
C ILE A 296 -23.07 5.74 -14.75
N LYS A 297 -21.88 5.29 -14.32
CA LYS A 297 -20.81 6.18 -13.88
C LYS A 297 -19.72 6.25 -14.93
N LEU A 298 -19.28 7.46 -15.26
CA LEU A 298 -18.25 7.72 -16.26
C LEU A 298 -16.99 6.90 -15.98
N GLY A 299 -16.48 6.94 -14.74
CA GLY A 299 -15.31 6.17 -14.36
C GLY A 299 -15.47 4.67 -14.50
N GLY A 300 -16.66 4.11 -14.19
CA GLY A 300 -16.95 2.68 -14.38
C GLY A 300 -16.81 2.26 -15.83
N ASN A 301 -17.31 3.08 -16.76
CA ASN A 301 -17.16 2.87 -18.21
C ASN A 301 -15.70 3.02 -18.64
N GLY A 302 -14.99 4.02 -18.10
CA GLY A 302 -13.57 4.24 -18.38
C GLY A 302 -12.72 3.03 -18.01
N ILE A 303 -12.79 2.57 -16.76
CA ILE A 303 -11.95 1.45 -16.30
C ILE A 303 -12.33 0.13 -16.99
N ALA A 304 -13.60 -0.08 -17.34
CA ALA A 304 -14.01 -1.23 -18.13
C ALA A 304 -13.32 -1.28 -19.50
N ILE A 305 -13.30 -0.16 -20.24
CA ILE A 305 -12.58 -0.05 -21.52
C ILE A 305 -11.09 -0.32 -21.33
N ILE A 306 -10.46 0.27 -20.31
CA ILE A 306 -9.04 0.06 -20.03
C ILE A 306 -8.75 -1.43 -19.79
N SER A 307 -9.56 -2.09 -18.95
CA SER A 307 -9.39 -3.51 -18.64
C SER A 307 -9.61 -4.40 -19.87
N LEU A 308 -10.68 -4.17 -20.65
CA LEU A 308 -10.97 -4.96 -21.85
C LEU A 308 -9.95 -4.71 -22.98
N SER A 309 -9.41 -3.48 -23.10
CA SER A 309 -8.30 -3.19 -24.02
C SER A 309 -7.03 -3.91 -23.59
N THR A 310 -6.75 -3.99 -22.29
CA THR A 310 -5.62 -4.76 -21.76
C THR A 310 -5.83 -6.26 -21.99
N TYR A 311 -7.07 -6.75 -21.88
CA TYR A 311 -7.40 -8.14 -22.24
C TYR A 311 -7.04 -8.41 -23.71
N ARG A 312 -7.40 -7.51 -24.62
CA ARG A 312 -7.04 -7.59 -26.05
C ARG A 312 -5.53 -7.70 -26.25
N GLU A 313 -4.77 -6.88 -25.53
CA GLU A 313 -3.31 -6.79 -25.65
C GLU A 313 -2.61 -8.01 -25.03
N MET A 314 -2.94 -8.37 -23.80
CA MET A 314 -2.21 -9.38 -23.00
C MET A 314 -2.69 -10.80 -23.23
N MET A 315 -4.00 -11.01 -23.46
CA MET A 315 -4.57 -12.34 -23.76
C MET A 315 -4.57 -12.63 -25.27
N ASN A 316 -4.15 -11.67 -26.10
CA ASN A 316 -4.13 -11.76 -27.57
C ASN A 316 -5.48 -12.21 -28.17
N SER A 317 -6.59 -11.62 -27.69
CA SER A 317 -7.95 -12.02 -28.06
C SER A 317 -8.83 -10.82 -28.40
N SER A 318 -9.48 -10.83 -29.57
CA SER A 318 -10.42 -9.79 -30.02
C SER A 318 -11.84 -9.95 -29.48
N ARG A 319 -12.04 -10.83 -28.51
CA ARG A 319 -13.35 -11.22 -27.97
C ARG A 319 -14.21 -10.00 -27.57
N PHE A 320 -13.61 -8.93 -27.11
CA PHE A 320 -14.32 -7.77 -26.56
C PHE A 320 -14.17 -6.48 -27.40
N ASP A 321 -13.57 -6.55 -28.59
CA ASP A 321 -13.30 -5.33 -29.41
C ASP A 321 -14.59 -4.56 -29.71
N GLU A 322 -15.68 -5.24 -30.04
CA GLU A 322 -16.97 -4.61 -30.31
C GLU A 322 -17.59 -3.98 -29.04
N ILE A 323 -17.41 -4.60 -27.89
CA ILE A 323 -17.87 -4.04 -26.60
C ILE A 323 -17.08 -2.79 -26.25
N ILE A 324 -15.75 -2.80 -26.46
CA ILE A 324 -14.89 -1.61 -26.28
C ILE A 324 -15.41 -0.46 -27.14
N ARG A 325 -15.73 -0.71 -28.41
CA ARG A 325 -16.27 0.30 -29.33
C ARG A 325 -17.58 0.89 -28.80
N ARG A 326 -18.53 0.03 -28.41
CA ARG A 326 -19.85 0.49 -27.91
C ARG A 326 -19.75 1.24 -26.59
N LEU A 327 -18.87 0.83 -25.67
CA LEU A 327 -18.61 1.57 -24.42
C LEU A 327 -17.93 2.92 -24.68
N ALA A 328 -17.01 3.00 -25.66
CA ALA A 328 -16.38 4.25 -26.06
C ALA A 328 -17.40 5.22 -26.67
N ASN A 329 -18.35 4.74 -27.50
CA ASN A 329 -19.48 5.54 -27.95
C ASN A 329 -20.30 6.04 -26.74
N GLY A 330 -20.51 5.21 -25.71
CA GLY A 330 -21.16 5.60 -24.46
C GLY A 330 -20.45 6.78 -23.78
N ILE A 331 -19.13 6.74 -23.65
CA ILE A 331 -18.35 7.85 -23.09
C ILE A 331 -18.52 9.13 -23.94
N LEU A 332 -18.52 9.03 -25.28
CA LEU A 332 -18.73 10.20 -26.14
C LEU A 332 -20.06 10.88 -25.88
N THR A 333 -21.13 10.15 -25.57
CA THR A 333 -22.44 10.75 -25.24
C THR A 333 -22.44 11.49 -23.90
N MET A 334 -21.49 11.22 -23.04
CA MET A 334 -21.32 11.89 -21.75
C MET A 334 -20.46 13.16 -21.83
N ARG A 335 -19.93 13.50 -23.00
CA ARG A 335 -19.20 14.75 -23.20
C ARG A 335 -20.09 15.97 -23.20
N CYS A 336 -19.58 17.06 -22.67
CA CYS A 336 -20.20 18.39 -22.71
C CYS A 336 -19.60 19.20 -23.86
N GLU A 337 -20.30 20.30 -24.26
CA GLU A 337 -19.84 21.23 -25.28
C GLU A 337 -18.51 21.92 -24.90
N ASP A 338 -18.30 22.14 -23.60
CA ASP A 338 -17.07 22.73 -23.07
C ASP A 338 -15.90 21.71 -22.97
N ARG A 339 -16.04 20.51 -23.53
CA ARG A 339 -15.05 19.40 -23.53
C ARG A 339 -14.89 18.68 -22.17
N SER A 340 -15.64 19.08 -21.15
CA SER A 340 -15.76 18.32 -19.88
C SER A 340 -16.74 17.15 -20.03
N PHE A 341 -17.01 16.42 -18.94
CA PHE A 341 -17.92 15.28 -18.95
C PHE A 341 -19.06 15.44 -17.94
N TYR A 342 -20.20 14.85 -18.25
CA TYR A 342 -21.17 14.43 -17.25
C TYR A 342 -20.69 13.16 -16.58
N HIS A 343 -20.77 13.09 -15.26
CA HIS A 343 -20.20 11.97 -14.51
C HIS A 343 -21.18 10.84 -14.26
N ILE A 344 -22.49 11.12 -14.28
CA ILE A 344 -23.52 10.12 -13.97
C ILE A 344 -24.72 10.27 -14.91
N LEU A 345 -25.18 9.12 -15.44
CA LEU A 345 -26.47 8.98 -16.09
C LEU A 345 -27.37 8.06 -15.25
N ASP A 346 -28.67 8.20 -15.43
CA ASP A 346 -29.65 7.23 -14.97
C ASP A 346 -29.57 5.98 -15.86
N SER A 347 -29.61 4.79 -15.28
CA SER A 347 -29.44 3.54 -16.04
C SER A 347 -30.70 3.09 -16.78
N GLU A 348 -31.89 3.61 -16.43
CA GLU A 348 -33.14 3.26 -17.08
C GLU A 348 -33.45 4.20 -18.25
N THR A 349 -33.32 5.51 -18.01
CA THR A 349 -33.65 6.55 -18.99
C THR A 349 -32.47 6.98 -19.85
N PHE A 350 -31.23 6.69 -19.41
CA PHE A 350 -29.98 7.21 -19.96
C PHE A 350 -29.86 8.73 -19.92
N GLU A 351 -30.71 9.38 -19.15
CA GLU A 351 -30.67 10.83 -18.96
C GLU A 351 -29.56 11.25 -18.03
N ARG A 352 -29.04 12.44 -18.29
CA ARG A 352 -27.98 13.04 -17.48
C ARG A 352 -28.52 13.43 -16.12
N LYS A 353 -27.89 12.93 -15.05
CA LYS A 353 -28.09 13.41 -13.69
C LYS A 353 -27.28 14.68 -13.46
N GLU A 354 -27.17 15.14 -12.21
CA GLU A 354 -26.42 16.34 -11.88
C GLU A 354 -24.97 16.29 -12.41
N LYS A 355 -24.53 17.41 -12.99
CA LYS A 355 -23.14 17.61 -13.36
C LYS A 355 -22.36 17.97 -12.10
N TYR A 356 -21.81 16.99 -11.44
CA TYR A 356 -20.83 17.21 -10.37
C TYR A 356 -19.52 16.53 -10.70
N ARG A 357 -18.46 17.04 -10.11
CA ARG A 357 -17.15 16.53 -10.33
C ARG A 357 -16.81 15.42 -9.36
N THR A 358 -16.59 14.23 -9.87
CA THR A 358 -15.93 13.15 -9.15
C THR A 358 -14.45 13.14 -9.56
N VAL A 359 -13.55 13.34 -8.63
CA VAL A 359 -12.10 13.25 -8.87
C VAL A 359 -11.79 11.90 -9.54
N TYR A 360 -10.92 11.93 -10.55
CA TYR A 360 -10.47 10.82 -11.40
C TYR A 360 -11.33 10.49 -12.61
N TYR A 361 -12.65 10.69 -12.61
CA TYR A 361 -13.51 10.27 -13.71
C TYR A 361 -13.13 10.90 -15.06
N ASP A 362 -12.72 12.16 -15.08
CA ASP A 362 -12.28 12.84 -16.30
C ASP A 362 -11.02 12.20 -16.89
N GLY A 363 -10.03 11.88 -16.03
CA GLY A 363 -8.80 11.20 -16.42
C GLY A 363 -9.04 9.76 -16.88
N GLU A 364 -9.90 9.01 -16.18
CA GLU A 364 -10.33 7.66 -16.56
C GLU A 364 -10.97 7.64 -17.95
N ALA A 365 -11.85 8.60 -18.23
CA ALA A 365 -12.52 8.71 -19.54
C ALA A 365 -11.54 9.05 -20.67
N ALA A 366 -10.66 10.03 -20.47
CA ALA A 366 -9.67 10.41 -21.46
C ALA A 366 -8.68 9.26 -21.76
N PHE A 367 -8.23 8.54 -20.74
CA PHE A 367 -7.37 7.36 -20.92
C PHE A 367 -8.12 6.23 -21.63
N ALA A 368 -9.37 5.97 -21.26
CA ALA A 368 -10.20 4.95 -21.90
C ALA A 368 -10.42 5.21 -23.39
N LEU A 369 -10.74 6.47 -23.77
CA LEU A 369 -10.90 6.85 -25.18
C LEU A 369 -9.61 6.65 -25.97
N SER A 370 -8.44 7.00 -25.41
CA SER A 370 -7.15 6.77 -26.08
C SER A 370 -6.84 5.28 -26.23
N LYS A 371 -7.18 4.44 -25.26
CA LYS A 371 -7.06 2.97 -25.37
C LYS A 371 -8.02 2.40 -26.42
N ALA A 372 -9.28 2.88 -26.45
CA ALA A 372 -10.25 2.48 -27.46
C ALA A 372 -9.78 2.81 -28.87
N TYR A 373 -9.17 4.00 -29.08
CA TYR A 373 -8.52 4.32 -30.35
C TYR A 373 -7.42 3.33 -30.72
N GLY A 374 -6.60 2.93 -29.76
CA GLY A 374 -5.54 1.92 -29.97
C GLY A 374 -6.07 0.61 -30.56
N ILE A 375 -7.28 0.20 -30.19
CA ILE A 375 -7.95 -1.03 -30.65
C ILE A 375 -8.72 -0.79 -31.98
N THR A 376 -9.54 0.26 -32.01
CA THR A 376 -10.55 0.46 -33.08
C THR A 376 -10.06 1.31 -34.25
N LYS A 377 -9.06 2.16 -34.04
CA LYS A 377 -8.58 3.19 -34.96
C LYS A 377 -9.65 4.23 -35.35
N ASP A 378 -10.70 4.38 -34.54
CA ASP A 378 -11.72 5.41 -34.76
C ASP A 378 -11.22 6.77 -34.24
N GLU A 379 -10.98 7.70 -35.16
CA GLU A 379 -10.42 9.03 -34.88
C GLU A 379 -11.27 9.86 -33.91
N ARG A 380 -12.56 9.57 -33.79
CA ARG A 380 -13.45 10.28 -32.85
C ARG A 380 -12.96 10.11 -31.41
N TYR A 381 -12.44 8.93 -31.07
CA TYR A 381 -11.97 8.63 -29.72
C TYR A 381 -10.65 9.34 -29.41
N LEU A 382 -9.70 9.33 -30.33
CA LEU A 382 -8.44 10.05 -30.15
C LEU A 382 -8.65 11.56 -30.07
N THR A 383 -9.51 12.12 -30.97
CA THR A 383 -9.88 13.54 -30.95
C THR A 383 -10.48 13.92 -29.61
N ALA A 384 -11.45 13.14 -29.11
CA ALA A 384 -12.09 13.40 -27.82
C ALA A 384 -11.11 13.28 -26.64
N ALA A 385 -10.18 12.32 -26.67
CA ALA A 385 -9.15 12.20 -25.65
C ALA A 385 -8.20 13.41 -25.64
N CYS A 386 -7.73 13.85 -26.82
CA CYS A 386 -6.86 15.01 -26.95
C CYS A 386 -7.57 16.30 -26.47
N GLU A 387 -8.81 16.53 -26.89
CA GLU A 387 -9.59 17.68 -26.45
C GLU A 387 -9.86 17.69 -24.95
N SER A 388 -10.00 16.51 -24.33
CA SER A 388 -10.12 16.41 -22.87
C SER A 388 -8.80 16.79 -22.19
N VAL A 389 -7.65 16.36 -22.72
CA VAL A 389 -6.35 16.75 -22.17
C VAL A 389 -6.09 18.24 -22.39
N ASP A 390 -6.49 18.82 -23.52
CA ASP A 390 -6.42 20.27 -23.75
C ASP A 390 -7.26 21.03 -22.70
N TYR A 391 -8.46 20.54 -22.38
CA TYR A 391 -9.27 21.08 -21.30
C TYR A 391 -8.57 20.98 -19.93
N PHE A 392 -7.85 19.89 -19.64
CA PHE A 392 -7.09 19.76 -18.39
C PHE A 392 -5.93 20.75 -18.31
N ILE A 393 -5.25 21.00 -19.44
CA ILE A 393 -4.17 22.00 -19.53
C ILE A 393 -4.70 23.39 -19.24
N GLU A 394 -5.76 23.80 -19.93
CA GLU A 394 -6.39 25.12 -19.81
C GLU A 394 -6.94 25.39 -18.40
N ASN A 395 -7.45 24.36 -17.72
CA ASN A 395 -8.06 24.48 -16.41
C ASN A 395 -7.10 24.12 -15.24
N GLY A 396 -5.81 23.94 -15.53
CA GLY A 396 -4.78 23.72 -14.50
C GLY A 396 -4.98 22.47 -13.66
N TYR A 397 -5.29 21.32 -14.29
CA TYR A 397 -5.61 20.06 -13.62
C TYR A 397 -4.40 19.41 -12.91
N GLN A 398 -3.16 19.85 -13.15
CA GLN A 398 -1.99 19.40 -12.39
C GLN A 398 -2.15 19.59 -10.86
N LYS A 399 -3.04 20.47 -10.42
CA LYS A 399 -3.34 20.67 -8.99
C LYS A 399 -3.99 19.45 -8.31
N TYR A 400 -4.59 18.55 -9.09
CA TYR A 400 -5.32 17.39 -8.56
C TYR A 400 -4.44 16.18 -8.32
N ARG A 401 -3.23 16.11 -8.90
CA ARG A 401 -2.30 14.98 -8.79
C ARG A 401 -2.95 13.65 -9.21
N ASP A 402 -3.75 13.74 -10.26
CA ASP A 402 -4.53 12.64 -10.77
C ASP A 402 -3.66 11.74 -11.66
N HIS A 403 -3.48 10.49 -11.27
CA HIS A 403 -2.70 9.49 -11.99
C HIS A 403 -3.37 9.06 -13.30
N TRP A 404 -4.72 9.08 -13.38
CA TRP A 404 -5.43 8.76 -14.62
C TRP A 404 -5.18 9.80 -15.71
N ILE A 405 -5.07 11.08 -15.32
CA ILE A 405 -4.60 12.12 -16.23
C ILE A 405 -3.17 11.83 -16.68
N GLY A 406 -2.30 11.36 -15.78
CA GLY A 406 -0.95 10.91 -16.12
C GLY A 406 -0.97 9.81 -17.18
N TYR A 407 -1.78 8.76 -16.98
CA TYR A 407 -1.96 7.68 -17.95
C TYR A 407 -2.55 8.18 -19.28
N ALA A 408 -3.56 9.04 -19.25
CA ALA A 408 -4.17 9.61 -20.45
C ALA A 408 -3.17 10.39 -21.29
N VAL A 409 -2.41 11.29 -20.67
CA VAL A 409 -1.36 12.09 -21.34
C VAL A 409 -0.27 11.17 -21.92
N ASN A 410 0.16 10.17 -21.15
CA ASN A 410 1.14 9.20 -21.63
C ASN A 410 0.62 8.42 -22.85
N GLU A 411 -0.64 7.98 -22.83
CA GLU A 411 -1.20 7.19 -23.94
C GLU A 411 -1.40 8.02 -25.20
N ILE A 412 -1.95 9.24 -25.13
CA ILE A 412 -2.16 10.08 -26.32
C ILE A 412 -0.86 10.44 -27.02
N THR A 413 0.26 10.60 -26.29
CA THR A 413 1.57 10.94 -26.88
C THR A 413 2.15 9.82 -27.72
N LYS A 414 1.61 8.60 -27.66
CA LYS A 414 1.93 7.51 -28.61
C LYS A 414 1.42 7.81 -30.02
N TYR A 415 0.33 8.56 -30.13
CA TYR A 415 -0.39 8.84 -31.39
C TYR A 415 -0.25 10.29 -31.81
N LYS A 416 -0.21 11.21 -30.85
CA LYS A 416 -0.08 12.67 -31.05
C LYS A 416 1.08 13.19 -30.18
N PRO A 417 2.33 13.02 -30.62
CA PRO A 417 3.52 13.43 -29.86
C PRO A 417 3.75 14.95 -29.91
N GLU A 418 2.76 15.73 -29.46
CA GLU A 418 2.82 17.19 -29.48
C GLU A 418 3.46 17.74 -28.19
N GLU A 419 4.33 18.76 -28.33
CA GLU A 419 5.07 19.37 -27.22
C GLU A 419 4.22 19.72 -26.01
N ARG A 420 3.01 20.28 -26.22
CA ARG A 420 2.12 20.71 -25.15
C ARG A 420 1.74 19.56 -24.19
N TYR A 421 1.58 18.35 -24.70
CA TYR A 421 1.24 17.18 -23.90
C TYR A 421 2.43 16.71 -23.06
N PHE A 422 3.63 16.70 -23.63
CA PHE A 422 4.85 16.40 -22.87
C PHE A 422 5.09 17.44 -21.78
N ASN A 423 4.99 18.72 -22.11
CA ASN A 423 5.12 19.81 -21.14
C ASN A 423 4.12 19.66 -19.98
N PHE A 424 2.86 19.34 -20.28
CA PHE A 424 1.85 19.14 -19.26
C PHE A 424 2.11 17.91 -18.40
N GLY A 425 2.47 16.77 -18.99
CA GLY A 425 2.80 15.54 -18.28
C GLY A 425 3.97 15.72 -17.30
N LEU A 426 5.06 16.36 -17.76
CA LEU A 426 6.20 16.71 -16.90
C LEU A 426 5.80 17.68 -15.78
N LYS A 427 5.03 18.73 -16.11
CA LYS A 427 4.56 19.72 -15.13
C LYS A 427 3.63 19.10 -14.09
N ASN A 428 2.75 18.19 -14.49
CA ASN A 428 1.80 17.52 -13.59
C ASN A 428 2.50 16.83 -12.41
N VAL A 429 3.69 16.30 -12.64
CA VAL A 429 4.53 15.67 -11.61
C VAL A 429 5.44 16.68 -10.93
N ASN A 430 6.20 17.46 -11.70
CA ASN A 430 7.29 18.29 -11.18
C ASN A 430 6.83 19.29 -10.11
N VAL A 431 5.70 19.96 -10.32
CA VAL A 431 5.15 20.93 -9.35
C VAL A 431 4.63 20.28 -8.06
N ASN A 432 4.47 18.97 -8.06
CA ASN A 432 3.95 18.19 -6.95
C ASN A 432 5.01 17.31 -6.26
N LEU A 433 6.25 17.24 -6.78
CA LEU A 433 7.28 16.31 -6.31
C LEU A 433 7.54 16.39 -4.81
N SER A 434 7.72 17.59 -4.25
CA SER A 434 7.98 17.75 -2.82
C SER A 434 6.84 17.21 -1.96
N ARG A 435 5.59 17.46 -2.36
CA ARG A 435 4.41 16.92 -1.67
C ARG A 435 4.33 15.40 -1.76
N ILE A 436 4.57 14.85 -2.96
CA ILE A 436 4.58 13.40 -3.20
C ILE A 436 5.68 12.73 -2.37
N TYR A 437 6.88 13.31 -2.38
CA TYR A 437 8.03 12.83 -1.61
C TYR A 437 7.76 12.76 -0.11
N ASN A 438 7.09 13.77 0.45
CA ASN A 438 6.84 13.91 1.90
C ASN A 438 5.49 13.32 2.37
N GLN A 439 4.79 12.56 1.51
CA GLN A 439 3.52 11.95 1.91
C GLN A 439 3.74 10.80 2.89
N ASN A 440 3.16 10.89 4.09
CA ASN A 440 3.35 9.93 5.19
C ASN A 440 2.50 8.65 5.01
N THR A 441 1.33 8.73 4.38
CA THR A 441 0.53 7.54 4.06
C THR A 441 1.05 6.88 2.80
N THR A 442 0.74 5.61 2.58
CA THR A 442 1.13 4.87 1.37
C THR A 442 0.71 5.60 0.11
N TYR A 443 -0.52 6.12 0.06
CA TYR A 443 -1.10 6.89 -1.05
C TYR A 443 -0.78 6.25 -2.41
N HIS A 444 -1.40 5.13 -2.67
CA HIS A 444 -1.12 4.18 -3.75
C HIS A 444 -0.92 4.83 -5.14
N THR A 445 -1.74 5.83 -5.49
CA THR A 445 -1.77 6.45 -6.81
C THR A 445 -0.57 7.36 -7.13
N TYR A 446 0.25 7.69 -6.14
CA TYR A 446 1.41 8.54 -6.39
C TYR A 446 2.51 7.85 -7.18
N LEU A 447 2.77 6.57 -6.92
CA LEU A 447 3.76 5.85 -7.73
C LEU A 447 3.24 5.61 -9.14
N GLU A 448 1.94 5.36 -9.33
CA GLU A 448 1.34 5.28 -10.67
C GLU A 448 1.54 6.57 -11.47
N LEU A 449 1.26 7.73 -10.85
CA LEU A 449 1.48 9.05 -11.48
C LEU A 449 2.95 9.27 -11.87
N LEU A 450 3.88 8.91 -10.97
CA LEU A 450 5.31 9.02 -11.23
C LEU A 450 5.73 8.11 -12.39
N MET A 451 5.25 6.86 -12.41
CA MET A 451 5.63 5.90 -13.46
C MET A 451 5.01 6.23 -14.81
N ALA A 452 3.79 6.75 -14.86
CA ALA A 452 3.20 7.28 -16.10
C ALA A 452 4.02 8.45 -16.67
N CYS A 453 4.53 9.34 -15.79
CA CYS A 453 5.43 10.41 -16.19
C CYS A 453 6.81 9.88 -16.63
N PHE A 454 7.31 8.81 -16.01
CA PHE A 454 8.59 8.20 -16.40
C PHE A 454 8.52 7.59 -17.80
N ASP A 455 7.44 6.85 -18.11
CA ASP A 455 7.21 6.29 -19.46
C ASP A 455 7.09 7.41 -20.52
N LEU A 456 6.36 8.50 -20.18
CA LEU A 456 6.27 9.70 -21.01
C LEU A 456 7.65 10.35 -21.24
N TYR A 457 8.45 10.48 -20.17
CA TYR A 457 9.81 11.04 -20.24
C TYR A 457 10.72 10.16 -21.11
N GLN A 458 10.66 8.83 -20.95
CA GLN A 458 11.43 7.92 -21.81
C GLN A 458 11.06 8.08 -23.29
N ARG A 459 9.76 8.20 -23.59
CA ARG A 459 9.29 8.43 -24.97
C ARG A 459 9.79 9.74 -25.53
N LEU A 460 9.79 10.81 -24.73
CA LEU A 460 10.30 12.12 -25.12
C LEU A 460 11.78 12.04 -25.50
N ILE A 461 12.62 11.44 -24.64
CA ILE A 461 14.07 11.36 -24.85
C ILE A 461 14.39 10.42 -26.00
N ASN A 462 13.79 9.24 -26.05
CA ASN A 462 14.10 8.22 -27.07
C ASN A 462 13.71 8.65 -28.49
N ASN A 463 12.70 9.51 -28.62
CA ASN A 463 12.26 10.04 -29.92
C ASN A 463 12.85 11.42 -30.24
N GLY A 464 13.71 11.98 -29.41
CA GLY A 464 14.34 13.28 -29.62
C GLY A 464 13.32 14.43 -29.72
N ILE A 465 12.19 14.34 -28.97
CA ILE A 465 11.14 15.35 -28.99
C ILE A 465 11.56 16.52 -28.12
N GLU A 466 11.48 17.73 -28.67
CA GLU A 466 11.73 18.95 -27.94
C GLU A 466 10.52 19.27 -27.04
N ALA A 467 10.78 19.55 -25.77
CA ALA A 467 9.79 19.99 -24.79
C ALA A 467 10.38 21.11 -23.95
N SER A 468 9.82 22.32 -24.05
CA SER A 468 10.34 23.52 -23.38
C SER A 468 10.36 23.39 -21.86
N TYR A 469 9.44 22.63 -21.27
CA TYR A 469 9.38 22.39 -19.82
C TYR A 469 10.51 21.48 -19.31
N LEU A 470 11.19 20.75 -20.19
CA LEU A 470 12.27 19.82 -19.79
C LEU A 470 13.40 20.53 -19.05
N SER A 471 13.70 21.78 -19.41
CA SER A 471 14.70 22.61 -18.70
C SER A 471 14.38 22.92 -17.24
N GLN A 472 13.11 22.82 -16.86
CA GLN A 472 12.61 23.04 -15.50
C GLN A 472 12.36 21.74 -14.73
N PHE A 473 12.47 20.59 -15.41
CA PHE A 473 12.17 19.28 -14.83
C PHE A 473 13.32 18.78 -13.97
N ASN A 474 13.07 18.59 -12.66
CA ASN A 474 14.08 18.09 -11.73
C ASN A 474 14.19 16.57 -11.80
N LEU A 475 14.87 16.07 -12.84
CA LEU A 475 15.02 14.64 -13.10
C LEU A 475 15.61 13.88 -11.90
N LYS A 476 16.67 14.42 -11.27
CA LYS A 476 17.31 13.75 -10.12
C LYS A 476 16.31 13.54 -8.98
N PHE A 477 15.63 14.60 -8.55
CA PHE A 477 14.66 14.52 -7.47
C PHE A 477 13.43 13.67 -7.84
N PHE A 478 13.07 13.66 -9.12
CA PHE A 478 12.03 12.79 -9.65
C PHE A 478 12.39 11.29 -9.48
N ILE A 479 13.61 10.89 -9.89
CA ILE A 479 14.08 9.51 -9.72
C ILE A 479 14.16 9.12 -8.23
N GLU A 480 14.72 10.00 -7.38
CA GLU A 480 14.74 9.80 -5.93
C GLU A 480 13.33 9.61 -5.36
N THR A 481 12.35 10.39 -5.85
CA THR A 481 10.96 10.30 -5.42
C THR A 481 10.32 8.97 -5.83
N ILE A 482 10.60 8.46 -7.04
CA ILE A 482 10.13 7.14 -7.49
C ILE A 482 10.60 6.05 -6.53
N TYR A 483 11.90 5.98 -6.23
CA TYR A 483 12.45 4.95 -5.34
C TYR A 483 11.92 5.07 -3.90
N LYS A 484 11.83 6.30 -3.40
CA LYS A 484 11.23 6.54 -2.07
C LYS A 484 9.79 6.05 -2.03
N ARG A 485 8.96 6.40 -3.01
CA ARG A 485 7.54 5.98 -3.04
C ARG A 485 7.41 4.48 -3.24
N ALA A 486 8.20 3.87 -4.10
CA ALA A 486 8.19 2.42 -4.29
C ALA A 486 8.54 1.66 -3.00
N ASN A 487 9.53 2.11 -2.22
CA ASN A 487 9.83 1.52 -0.91
C ASN A 487 8.72 1.82 0.12
N HIS A 488 8.19 3.05 0.13
CA HIS A 488 7.18 3.48 1.10
C HIS A 488 5.84 2.74 0.95
N MET A 489 5.44 2.38 -0.28
CA MET A 489 4.22 1.60 -0.52
C MET A 489 4.24 0.22 0.16
N LEU A 490 5.42 -0.36 0.40
CA LEU A 490 5.56 -1.60 1.17
C LEU A 490 5.04 -1.50 2.61
N ASN A 491 4.83 -0.29 3.13
CA ASN A 491 4.18 -0.09 4.43
C ASN A 491 2.71 -0.52 4.43
N GLY A 492 2.09 -0.63 3.26
CA GLY A 492 0.76 -1.20 3.04
C GLY A 492 0.76 -2.70 2.74
N TYR A 493 1.90 -3.30 2.44
CA TYR A 493 1.96 -4.72 2.11
C TYR A 493 1.91 -5.61 3.36
N MET A 494 1.04 -6.60 3.34
CA MET A 494 0.79 -7.51 4.46
C MET A 494 1.85 -8.61 4.52
N PHE A 495 3.04 -8.24 4.98
CA PHE A 495 4.09 -9.22 5.32
C PHE A 495 3.66 -10.12 6.49
N PRO A 496 4.20 -11.35 6.61
CA PRO A 496 3.90 -12.26 7.72
C PRO A 496 4.07 -11.62 9.10
N GLU A 497 5.09 -10.79 9.31
CA GLU A 497 5.37 -10.08 10.57
C GLU A 497 4.31 -9.03 10.92
N ILE A 498 3.56 -8.53 9.94
CA ILE A 498 2.41 -7.64 10.15
C ILE A 498 1.12 -8.46 10.26
N ALA A 499 0.93 -9.42 9.34
CA ALA A 499 -0.26 -10.26 9.27
C ALA A 499 -0.48 -11.09 10.55
N MET A 500 0.60 -11.50 11.25
CA MET A 500 0.51 -12.34 12.45
C MET A 500 -0.35 -11.74 13.57
N TYR A 501 -0.58 -10.44 13.56
CA TYR A 501 -1.44 -9.74 14.54
C TYR A 501 -2.89 -9.59 14.08
N MET A 502 -3.24 -10.02 12.86
CA MET A 502 -4.62 -10.02 12.35
C MET A 502 -5.43 -11.20 12.91
N GLN A 503 -6.75 -11.18 12.75
CA GLN A 503 -7.63 -12.21 13.31
C GLN A 503 -7.38 -13.59 12.71
N THR A 504 -7.12 -13.64 11.39
CA THR A 504 -6.82 -14.86 10.63
C THR A 504 -5.60 -14.56 9.76
N PRO A 505 -4.37 -14.69 10.30
CA PRO A 505 -3.15 -14.14 9.71
C PRO A 505 -2.88 -14.58 8.26
N GLU A 506 -2.88 -15.89 7.99
CA GLU A 506 -2.54 -16.45 6.68
C GLU A 506 -3.43 -15.90 5.56
N LYS A 507 -4.70 -15.63 5.89
CA LYS A 507 -5.69 -15.11 4.93
C LYS A 507 -5.28 -13.78 4.30
N TYR A 508 -4.45 -12.99 4.97
CA TYR A 508 -4.17 -11.61 4.56
C TYR A 508 -2.75 -11.38 4.04
N VAL A 509 -1.88 -12.38 4.14
CA VAL A 509 -0.51 -12.29 3.57
C VAL A 509 -0.58 -12.05 2.07
N GLY A 510 0.26 -11.14 1.57
CA GLY A 510 0.33 -10.79 0.15
C GLY A 510 -0.65 -9.72 -0.32
N ALA A 511 -1.60 -9.30 0.53
CA ALA A 511 -2.50 -8.19 0.22
C ALA A 511 -1.83 -6.83 0.44
N PHE A 512 -2.38 -5.80 -0.21
CA PHE A 512 -2.13 -4.42 0.16
C PHE A 512 -3.28 -3.85 0.98
N CYS A 513 -2.96 -3.08 2.00
CA CYS A 513 -3.94 -2.52 2.93
C CYS A 513 -3.72 -1.02 3.19
N VAL A 514 -4.78 -0.36 3.61
CA VAL A 514 -4.73 0.99 4.15
C VAL A 514 -4.60 0.90 5.68
N ARG A 515 -3.38 1.02 6.20
CA ARG A 515 -3.04 0.80 7.61
C ARG A 515 -3.87 1.67 8.56
N HIS A 516 -3.99 2.95 8.26
CA HIS A 516 -4.74 3.92 9.09
C HIS A 516 -6.27 3.82 8.98
N ASP A 517 -6.79 2.92 8.15
CA ASP A 517 -8.23 2.58 8.05
C ASP A 517 -8.48 1.11 8.44
N ASP A 518 -8.13 0.75 9.68
CA ASP A 518 -8.29 -0.60 10.24
C ASP A 518 -7.60 -1.71 9.42
N PHE A 519 -6.47 -1.40 8.80
CA PHE A 519 -5.79 -2.30 7.86
C PHE A 519 -6.72 -2.77 6.74
N ARG A 520 -7.67 -1.92 6.34
CA ARG A 520 -8.63 -2.23 5.28
C ARG A 520 -7.93 -2.69 4.02
N ILE A 521 -8.41 -3.79 3.47
CA ILE A 521 -8.00 -4.35 2.17
C ILE A 521 -9.20 -4.27 1.26
N ARG A 522 -9.06 -3.63 0.09
CA ARG A 522 -10.04 -3.67 -0.99
C ARG A 522 -9.35 -4.08 -2.28
N ILE A 523 -10.15 -4.56 -3.23
CA ILE A 523 -9.65 -4.95 -4.55
C ILE A 523 -8.98 -3.78 -5.30
N ASP A 524 -9.42 -2.53 -5.09
CA ASP A 524 -8.79 -1.35 -5.67
C ASP A 524 -7.51 -0.91 -4.94
N ASP A 525 -7.41 -1.12 -3.62
CA ASP A 525 -6.15 -0.89 -2.90
C ASP A 525 -5.03 -1.76 -3.52
N ILE A 526 -5.33 -3.04 -3.81
CA ILE A 526 -4.39 -3.96 -4.46
C ILE A 526 -4.11 -3.56 -5.92
N GLN A 527 -5.14 -3.14 -6.66
CA GLN A 527 -4.99 -2.73 -8.06
C GLN A 527 -3.98 -1.59 -8.20
N HIS A 528 -4.12 -0.53 -7.42
CA HIS A 528 -3.23 0.64 -7.52
C HIS A 528 -1.78 0.31 -7.15
N ASP A 529 -1.57 -0.50 -6.11
CA ASP A 529 -0.21 -0.91 -5.73
C ASP A 529 0.43 -1.80 -6.79
N VAL A 530 -0.30 -2.79 -7.31
CA VAL A 530 0.23 -3.71 -8.32
C VAL A 530 0.48 -3.00 -9.64
N SER A 531 -0.41 -2.13 -10.12
CA SER A 531 -0.20 -1.38 -11.36
C SER A 531 1.03 -0.47 -11.28
N ALA A 532 1.26 0.15 -10.13
CA ALA A 532 2.45 0.95 -9.89
C ALA A 532 3.74 0.10 -9.91
N TYR A 533 3.77 -1.04 -9.20
CA TYR A 533 4.92 -1.96 -9.23
C TYR A 533 5.11 -2.63 -10.58
N TYR A 534 4.03 -2.91 -11.31
CA TYR A 534 4.12 -3.41 -12.68
C TYR A 534 4.88 -2.42 -13.57
N SER A 535 4.48 -1.15 -13.57
CA SER A 535 5.17 -0.12 -14.34
C SER A 535 6.61 0.10 -13.88
N PHE A 536 6.87 0.06 -12.57
CA PHE A 536 8.22 0.12 -12.01
C PHE A 536 9.08 -1.06 -12.47
N LEU A 537 8.53 -2.27 -12.51
CA LEU A 537 9.22 -3.48 -12.99
C LEU A 537 9.56 -3.38 -14.48
N MET A 538 8.63 -2.89 -15.30
CA MET A 538 8.84 -2.74 -16.75
C MET A 538 9.98 -1.77 -17.08
N HIS A 539 10.20 -0.76 -16.25
CA HIS A 539 11.25 0.25 -16.42
C HIS A 539 12.42 0.08 -15.43
N PHE A 540 12.56 -1.11 -14.83
CA PHE A 540 13.51 -1.32 -13.74
C PHE A 540 14.96 -1.03 -14.15
N ASP A 541 15.38 -1.46 -15.35
CA ASP A 541 16.77 -1.32 -15.81
C ASP A 541 17.10 0.14 -16.10
N GLU A 542 16.21 0.86 -16.76
CA GLU A 542 16.36 2.28 -17.05
C GLU A 542 16.40 3.11 -15.75
N LEU A 543 15.54 2.79 -14.80
CA LEU A 543 15.54 3.44 -13.47
C LEU A 543 16.86 3.19 -12.73
N GLU A 544 17.40 1.97 -12.76
CA GLU A 544 18.68 1.63 -12.13
C GLU A 544 19.85 2.36 -12.82
N GLU A 545 19.80 2.59 -14.13
CA GLU A 545 20.79 3.40 -14.85
C GLU A 545 20.78 4.85 -14.35
N TYR A 546 19.59 5.48 -14.26
CA TYR A 546 19.47 6.83 -13.70
C TYR A 546 19.91 6.89 -12.23
N ARG A 547 19.54 5.91 -11.42
CA ARG A 547 19.95 5.84 -10.04
C ARG A 547 21.47 5.82 -9.89
N LYS A 548 22.15 5.00 -10.68
CA LYS A 548 23.63 4.93 -10.71
C LYS A 548 24.25 6.26 -11.17
N GLN A 549 23.67 6.89 -12.18
CA GLN A 549 24.14 8.19 -12.68
C GLN A 549 24.08 9.28 -11.62
N PHE A 550 23.03 9.28 -10.77
CA PHE A 550 22.84 10.29 -9.73
C PHE A 550 23.47 9.92 -8.38
N SER A 551 23.89 8.67 -8.18
CA SER A 551 24.65 8.27 -7.00
C SER A 551 26.06 8.89 -7.11
N ARG A 552 26.48 9.63 -6.08
CA ARG A 552 27.87 10.08 -6.00
C ARG A 552 28.78 8.85 -5.91
N PRO A 553 29.98 8.86 -6.51
CA PRO A 553 30.99 7.87 -6.18
C PRO A 553 31.33 8.05 -4.71
N SER A 554 30.81 7.17 -3.86
CA SER A 554 31.17 7.09 -2.45
C SER A 554 32.31 6.10 -2.31
N ASP A 555 33.32 6.46 -1.48
CA ASP A 555 34.39 5.55 -1.07
C ASP A 555 33.76 4.21 -0.62
N PRO A 556 34.25 3.06 -1.14
CA PRO A 556 33.61 1.76 -0.91
C PRO A 556 33.51 1.34 0.56
N GLU A 557 34.31 1.90 1.46
CA GLU A 557 34.32 1.56 2.90
C GLU A 557 33.35 2.39 3.77
N GLN A 558 32.83 3.51 3.27
CA GLN A 558 31.89 4.37 4.02
C GLN A 558 30.42 4.15 3.65
N SER A 559 30.12 3.53 2.50
CA SER A 559 28.75 3.48 1.94
C SER A 559 27.76 2.68 2.79
N ASP A 560 28.18 1.59 3.41
CA ASP A 560 27.26 0.70 4.15
C ASP A 560 26.93 1.22 5.56
N LYS A 561 27.88 1.89 6.21
CA LYS A 561 27.67 2.44 7.58
C LYS A 561 27.04 3.81 7.54
N THR A 562 27.44 4.65 6.59
CA THR A 562 26.95 6.04 6.48
C THR A 562 25.53 6.10 5.95
N GLN A 563 25.14 5.22 4.98
CA GLN A 563 23.78 5.17 4.47
C GLN A 563 22.78 4.69 5.54
N ILE A 564 23.16 3.70 6.35
CA ILE A 564 22.33 3.23 7.49
C ILE A 564 22.21 4.33 8.55
N ILE A 565 23.29 5.06 8.81
CA ILE A 565 23.33 6.15 9.79
C ILE A 565 22.63 7.38 9.24
N GLU A 566 22.77 7.73 7.95
CA GLU A 566 22.08 8.85 7.33
C GLU A 566 20.60 8.60 7.13
N ASP A 567 20.17 7.39 6.77
CA ASP A 567 18.76 7.03 6.72
C ASP A 567 18.16 6.96 8.14
N MET A 568 18.93 6.51 9.12
CA MET A 568 18.56 6.62 10.54
C MET A 568 18.54 8.06 11.03
N LEU A 569 19.54 8.88 10.72
CA LEU A 569 19.63 10.30 11.15
C LEU A 569 18.62 11.19 10.43
N ARG A 570 18.24 10.91 9.17
CA ARG A 570 17.13 11.58 8.50
C ARG A 570 15.78 11.24 9.11
N VAL A 571 15.63 10.03 9.63
CA VAL A 571 14.46 9.60 10.42
C VAL A 571 14.48 10.25 11.82
N PHE A 572 15.66 10.48 12.41
CA PHE A 572 15.85 11.01 13.76
C PHE A 572 16.07 12.53 13.84
N GLY A 573 16.45 13.19 12.74
CA GLY A 573 16.86 14.60 12.72
C GLY A 573 15.76 15.63 12.46
N GLY A 574 14.52 15.22 12.34
CA GLY A 574 13.40 16.11 12.03
C GLY A 574 12.57 16.52 13.24
N SER A 575 13.15 17.20 14.24
CA SER A 575 12.40 18.16 15.06
C SER A 575 13.27 18.74 16.19
N SER A 576 13.94 19.83 15.91
CA SER A 576 14.14 20.93 16.89
C SER A 576 14.67 22.15 16.16
N GLU A 577 13.76 23.04 15.87
CA GLU A 577 13.84 24.51 15.84
C GLU A 577 12.58 25.00 15.13
N GLY A 578 11.62 25.53 15.81
CA GLY A 578 11.46 26.81 16.39
C GLY A 578 10.60 27.72 15.51
N LYS A 579 9.39 27.93 15.94
CA LYS A 579 8.37 28.95 15.70
C LYS A 579 7.21 28.59 14.84
#